data_180ffc6f01f7ad8913a9c6c7434e22a3
#
_entry.id   180ffc6f01f7ad8913a9c6c7434e22a3
#
_cell.length_a   1.000
_cell.length_b   1.000
_cell.length_c   1.000
_cell.angle_alpha   90.00
_cell.angle_beta   90.00
_cell.angle_gamma   90.00
#
_symmetry.space_group_name_H-M   'P 1'
#
loop_
_entity.id
_entity.type
_entity.pdbx_description
1 polymer ?
#
loop_
_entity_poly.entity_id
_entity_poly.type
_entity_poly.pdbx_seq_one_letter_code
_entity_poly.pdbx_strand_id
1 'polypeptide(L)'
;MRIALERIADDSKTYKPKRCPVGLFSGKAGMALFYAYLYRWSGDQDHFEQFSLLLDECLAGMGNATMGSSFVGGIAGVSWLVRHLIDIELLEESSLDSLEVVEKYILKSLARDKETKRFEIFRGLTGKGLCFLEGPMTAAGQEGIEQILTILQSGAIPTDGGIAWTTKSWRGDELYFDLGIPHGVTGIILFLCRVSRTNIQRDLVLELIDGAVRWLLAQEKHMGIGYFPHIVGREFAGRLAWCYGDMCVATALLAAAEVLSLPPLKEKAIGILDKEVGRNIDSARVFKHPRYNIHDRGLCHGTAGIALCFNSFYKKTGIESLRGARDYWTDITLSIKKTGIGKGIGGYIFPSTSDKNIWQKNPYVLDGALGVGLSYLTLLNEDQLPWERMFLLC
;
A
#
# COMPACT_ATOMS: atom_id res chain seq x y z
N MET A 1 21.69 3.05 6.64
CA MET A 1 20.67 3.30 5.63
C MET A 1 21.25 3.98 4.39
N ARG A 2 21.95 5.14 4.45
CA ARG A 2 22.46 5.87 3.25
C ARG A 2 23.22 4.98 2.28
N ILE A 3 24.24 4.25 2.74
CA ILE A 3 25.04 3.32 1.90
C ILE A 3 24.16 2.23 1.25
N ALA A 4 23.16 1.73 1.96
CA ALA A 4 22.24 0.73 1.42
C ALA A 4 21.33 1.33 0.34
N LEU A 5 20.87 2.58 0.54
CA LEU A 5 20.06 3.32 -0.42
C LEU A 5 20.83 3.58 -1.72
N GLU A 6 22.07 4.07 -1.63
CA GLU A 6 22.95 4.29 -2.78
C GLU A 6 23.17 3.00 -3.59
N ARG A 7 23.47 1.89 -2.91
CA ARG A 7 23.63 0.58 -3.57
C ARG A 7 22.34 0.12 -4.27
N ILE A 8 21.17 0.36 -3.66
CA ILE A 8 19.88 0.03 -4.30
C ILE A 8 19.72 0.86 -5.57
N ALA A 9 20.01 2.15 -5.53
CA ALA A 9 19.93 3.03 -6.69
C ALA A 9 20.85 2.59 -7.82
N ASP A 10 22.15 2.38 -7.54
CA ASP A 10 23.15 1.97 -8.51
C ASP A 10 22.81 0.63 -9.19
N ASP A 11 22.48 -0.39 -8.36
CA ASP A 11 22.16 -1.71 -8.88
C ASP A 11 20.85 -1.72 -9.67
N SER A 12 19.84 -0.92 -9.27
CA SER A 12 18.55 -0.85 -9.96
C SER A 12 18.63 -0.10 -11.28
N LYS A 13 19.51 0.91 -11.41
CA LYS A 13 19.77 1.65 -12.66
C LYS A 13 20.32 0.73 -13.75
N THR A 14 21.14 -0.23 -13.37
CA THR A 14 21.79 -1.17 -14.30
C THR A 14 20.98 -2.46 -14.54
N TYR A 15 20.07 -2.80 -13.62
CA TYR A 15 19.29 -4.04 -13.71
C TYR A 15 18.12 -3.90 -14.68
N LYS A 16 18.11 -4.72 -15.73
CA LYS A 16 17.01 -4.77 -16.72
C LYS A 16 16.22 -6.06 -16.53
N PRO A 17 15.01 -5.99 -15.93
CA PRO A 17 14.16 -7.17 -15.80
C PRO A 17 13.68 -7.65 -17.18
N LYS A 18 13.51 -8.96 -17.36
CA LYS A 18 13.01 -9.56 -18.63
C LYS A 18 11.66 -8.99 -19.07
N ARG A 19 10.81 -8.58 -18.10
CA ARG A 19 9.55 -7.88 -18.33
C ARG A 19 9.49 -6.76 -17.30
N CYS A 20 9.21 -5.54 -17.75
CA CYS A 20 9.00 -4.39 -16.89
C CYS A 20 7.64 -3.77 -17.23
N PRO A 21 6.57 -4.18 -16.55
CA PRO A 21 5.26 -3.57 -16.76
C PRO A 21 5.27 -2.09 -16.32
N VAL A 22 4.24 -1.37 -16.72
CA VAL A 22 4.14 0.08 -16.44
C VAL A 22 3.68 0.38 -15.01
N GLY A 23 3.04 -0.56 -14.32
CA GLY A 23 2.29 -0.38 -13.07
C GLY A 23 3.04 0.27 -11.90
N LEU A 24 2.26 0.80 -10.95
CA LEU A 24 2.75 1.55 -9.79
C LEU A 24 3.47 0.67 -8.76
N PHE A 25 2.87 -0.46 -8.38
CA PHE A 25 3.45 -1.31 -7.33
C PHE A 25 4.51 -2.28 -7.85
N SER A 26 4.41 -2.68 -9.11
CA SER A 26 5.25 -3.73 -9.70
C SER A 26 5.69 -3.37 -11.11
N GLY A 27 6.10 -2.12 -11.34
CA GLY A 27 6.50 -1.65 -12.66
C GLY A 27 7.23 -0.32 -12.66
N LYS A 28 7.34 0.26 -13.87
CA LYS A 28 8.10 1.49 -14.13
C LYS A 28 7.60 2.69 -13.35
N ALA A 29 6.28 2.82 -13.13
CA ALA A 29 5.71 3.93 -12.37
C ALA A 29 6.21 3.95 -10.92
N GLY A 30 6.31 2.77 -10.27
CA GLY A 30 6.95 2.69 -8.95
C GLY A 30 8.45 2.97 -8.97
N MET A 31 9.14 2.57 -10.05
CA MET A 31 10.54 2.90 -10.22
C MET A 31 10.73 4.42 -10.40
N ALA A 32 9.90 5.08 -11.21
CA ALA A 32 9.91 6.54 -11.37
C ALA A 32 9.66 7.24 -10.03
N LEU A 33 8.68 6.77 -9.24
CA LEU A 33 8.40 7.29 -7.90
C LEU A 33 9.63 7.22 -6.98
N PHE A 34 10.35 6.09 -6.97
CA PHE A 34 11.57 5.95 -6.17
C PHE A 34 12.63 6.97 -6.57
N TYR A 35 12.92 7.12 -7.88
CA TYR A 35 13.94 8.06 -8.34
C TYR A 35 13.51 9.52 -8.17
N ALA A 36 12.23 9.85 -8.23
CA ALA A 36 11.70 11.16 -7.90
C ALA A 36 12.00 11.54 -6.44
N TYR A 37 11.73 10.63 -5.50
CA TYR A 37 12.04 10.84 -4.08
C TYR A 37 13.55 10.82 -3.79
N LEU A 38 14.31 10.00 -4.49
CA LEU A 38 15.76 9.96 -4.37
C LEU A 38 16.39 11.26 -4.87
N TYR A 39 15.90 11.81 -5.98
CA TYR A 39 16.30 13.14 -6.48
C TYR A 39 15.98 14.25 -5.46
N ARG A 40 14.76 14.29 -4.93
CA ARG A 40 14.40 15.28 -3.89
C ARG A 40 15.29 15.21 -2.65
N TRP A 41 15.74 14.02 -2.29
CA TRP A 41 16.61 13.81 -1.13
C TRP A 41 18.07 14.18 -1.41
N SER A 42 18.61 13.84 -2.59
CA SER A 42 20.03 13.96 -2.93
C SER A 42 20.38 15.23 -3.71
N GLY A 43 19.44 15.78 -4.47
CA GLY A 43 19.68 16.83 -5.46
C GLY A 43 20.50 16.37 -6.69
N ASP A 44 20.76 15.06 -6.83
CA ASP A 44 21.61 14.52 -7.88
C ASP A 44 20.87 14.46 -9.23
N GLN A 45 21.45 15.12 -10.24
CA GLN A 45 20.88 15.20 -11.58
C GLN A 45 20.73 13.85 -12.28
N ASP A 46 21.62 12.90 -12.01
CA ASP A 46 21.52 11.52 -12.55
C ASP A 46 20.22 10.82 -12.09
N HIS A 47 19.75 11.13 -10.86
CA HIS A 47 18.48 10.61 -10.35
C HIS A 47 17.28 11.26 -11.04
N PHE A 48 17.37 12.56 -11.34
CA PHE A 48 16.36 13.26 -12.11
C PHE A 48 16.23 12.73 -13.54
N GLU A 49 17.34 12.51 -14.22
CA GLU A 49 17.36 11.93 -15.58
C GLU A 49 16.72 10.53 -15.59
N GLN A 50 17.06 9.68 -14.59
CA GLN A 50 16.48 8.36 -14.48
C GLN A 50 14.98 8.40 -14.17
N PHE A 51 14.55 9.34 -13.30
CA PHE A 51 13.14 9.61 -13.03
C PHE A 51 12.40 10.01 -14.31
N SER A 52 12.91 11.01 -15.05
CA SER A 52 12.29 11.54 -16.26
C SER A 52 12.16 10.45 -17.34
N LEU A 53 13.21 9.68 -17.58
CA LEU A 53 13.17 8.57 -18.52
C LEU A 53 12.07 7.55 -18.19
N LEU A 54 11.98 7.15 -16.92
CA LEU A 54 10.98 6.18 -16.48
C LEU A 54 9.56 6.75 -16.57
N LEU A 55 9.38 8.04 -16.29
CA LEU A 55 8.08 8.71 -16.42
C LEU A 55 7.64 8.76 -17.88
N ASP A 56 8.52 9.14 -18.81
CA ASP A 56 8.23 9.14 -20.26
C ASP A 56 7.83 7.76 -20.76
N GLU A 57 8.55 6.72 -20.32
CA GLU A 57 8.21 5.33 -20.64
C GLU A 57 6.84 4.90 -20.04
N CYS A 58 6.44 5.44 -18.89
CA CYS A 58 5.12 5.20 -18.30
C CYS A 58 4.03 5.87 -19.13
N LEU A 59 4.20 7.15 -19.47
CA LEU A 59 3.24 7.92 -20.25
C LEU A 59 3.04 7.31 -21.65
N ALA A 60 4.13 6.95 -22.33
CA ALA A 60 4.05 6.23 -23.60
C ALA A 60 3.33 4.88 -23.48
N GLY A 61 3.52 4.18 -22.35
CA GLY A 61 2.88 2.89 -22.09
C GLY A 61 1.38 2.96 -21.79
N MET A 62 0.85 4.13 -21.38
CA MET A 62 -0.58 4.31 -21.09
C MET A 62 -1.47 4.13 -22.32
N GLY A 63 -0.96 4.40 -23.52
CA GLY A 63 -1.70 4.19 -24.77
C GLY A 63 -1.86 2.71 -25.17
N ASN A 64 -1.30 1.77 -24.42
CA ASN A 64 -1.40 0.34 -24.75
C ASN A 64 -2.80 -0.20 -24.40
N ALA A 65 -3.53 -0.65 -25.41
CA ALA A 65 -4.90 -1.18 -25.28
C ALA A 65 -5.05 -2.37 -24.31
N THR A 66 -3.93 -3.04 -23.96
CA THR A 66 -3.92 -4.17 -23.01
C THR A 66 -3.80 -3.73 -21.55
N MET A 67 -3.58 -2.43 -21.27
CA MET A 67 -3.44 -1.92 -19.93
C MET A 67 -4.80 -1.79 -19.24
N GLY A 68 -5.02 -2.56 -18.17
CA GLY A 68 -6.24 -2.49 -17.38
C GLY A 68 -6.32 -1.23 -16.51
N SER A 69 -7.49 -1.02 -15.87
CA SER A 69 -7.78 0.18 -15.05
C SER A 69 -7.35 0.07 -13.58
N SER A 70 -6.66 -1.00 -13.16
CA SER A 70 -6.33 -1.23 -11.75
C SER A 70 -5.34 -0.23 -11.18
N PHE A 71 -5.36 -0.06 -9.85
CA PHE A 71 -4.41 0.78 -9.13
C PHE A 71 -3.03 0.13 -9.03
N VAL A 72 -2.97 -1.18 -8.75
CA VAL A 72 -1.69 -1.87 -8.53
C VAL A 72 -0.80 -1.92 -9.76
N GLY A 73 -1.35 -2.16 -10.94
CA GLY A 73 -0.58 -2.40 -12.17
C GLY A 73 -1.17 -1.79 -13.42
N GLY A 74 -2.28 -1.06 -13.31
CA GLY A 74 -3.00 -0.48 -14.43
C GLY A 74 -2.89 1.05 -14.50
N ILE A 75 -3.74 1.62 -15.34
CA ILE A 75 -3.70 3.04 -15.69
C ILE A 75 -4.00 3.94 -14.48
N ALA A 76 -4.84 3.51 -13.51
CA ALA A 76 -5.12 4.29 -12.31
C ALA A 76 -3.87 4.48 -11.44
N GLY A 77 -2.96 3.49 -11.40
CA GLY A 77 -1.70 3.64 -10.68
C GLY A 77 -0.73 4.63 -11.35
N VAL A 78 -0.69 4.65 -12.69
CA VAL A 78 0.13 5.63 -13.43
C VAL A 78 -0.45 7.04 -13.30
N SER A 79 -1.78 7.17 -13.41
CA SER A 79 -2.46 8.45 -13.19
C SER A 79 -2.23 8.96 -11.76
N TRP A 80 -2.27 8.06 -10.76
CA TRP A 80 -1.91 8.41 -9.38
C TRP A 80 -0.50 8.97 -9.29
N LEU A 81 0.49 8.33 -9.96
CA LEU A 81 1.87 8.83 -9.97
C LEU A 81 1.95 10.26 -10.53
N VAL A 82 1.33 10.53 -11.69
CA VAL A 82 1.37 11.88 -12.29
C VAL A 82 0.75 12.91 -11.34
N ARG A 83 -0.43 12.62 -10.79
CA ARG A 83 -1.10 13.51 -9.82
C ARG A 83 -0.28 13.71 -8.55
N HIS A 84 0.39 12.65 -8.09
CA HIS A 84 1.29 12.70 -6.95
C HIS A 84 2.52 13.59 -7.22
N LEU A 85 3.10 13.50 -8.41
CA LEU A 85 4.23 14.33 -8.82
C LEU A 85 3.86 15.81 -8.94
N ILE A 86 2.63 16.12 -9.32
CA ILE A 86 2.08 17.49 -9.28
C ILE A 86 1.96 17.95 -7.83
N ASP A 87 1.37 17.13 -6.94
CA ASP A 87 1.18 17.48 -5.53
C ASP A 87 2.50 17.74 -4.77
N ILE A 88 3.58 17.08 -5.18
CA ILE A 88 4.92 17.31 -4.62
C ILE A 88 5.78 18.27 -5.47
N GLU A 89 5.17 19.01 -6.40
CA GLU A 89 5.81 20.08 -7.20
C GLU A 89 6.98 19.60 -8.08
N LEU A 90 6.92 18.36 -8.57
CA LEU A 90 7.84 17.83 -9.58
C LEU A 90 7.28 17.89 -11.01
N LEU A 91 5.97 18.13 -11.15
CA LEU A 91 5.29 18.38 -12.41
C LEU A 91 4.39 19.60 -12.28
N GLU A 92 4.16 20.30 -13.39
CA GLU A 92 3.21 21.40 -13.49
C GLU A 92 1.77 20.91 -13.42
N GLU A 93 0.84 21.72 -12.86
CA GLU A 93 -0.59 21.38 -12.79
C GLU A 93 -1.21 21.17 -14.18
N SER A 94 -0.71 21.86 -15.21
CA SER A 94 -1.11 21.66 -16.62
C SER A 94 -0.92 20.21 -17.11
N SER A 95 -0.10 19.40 -16.43
CA SER A 95 0.03 17.98 -16.72
C SER A 95 -1.26 17.19 -16.47
N LEU A 96 -2.22 17.72 -15.69
CA LEU A 96 -3.56 17.13 -15.51
C LEU A 96 -4.36 17.04 -16.82
N ASP A 97 -4.15 17.98 -17.75
CA ASP A 97 -4.83 17.98 -19.04
C ASP A 97 -4.59 16.66 -19.81
N SER A 98 -3.39 16.11 -19.67
CA SER A 98 -3.01 14.82 -20.27
C SER A 98 -3.76 13.63 -19.67
N LEU A 99 -4.35 13.78 -18.47
CA LEU A 99 -5.08 12.72 -17.78
C LEU A 99 -6.58 12.73 -18.07
N GLU A 100 -7.16 13.74 -18.74
CA GLU A 100 -8.59 13.84 -18.96
C GLU A 100 -9.19 12.58 -19.63
N VAL A 101 -8.54 12.07 -20.68
CA VAL A 101 -8.97 10.84 -21.37
C VAL A 101 -8.85 9.62 -20.46
N VAL A 102 -7.79 9.58 -19.64
CA VAL A 102 -7.53 8.51 -18.70
C VAL A 102 -8.59 8.47 -17.60
N GLU A 103 -8.94 9.62 -17.03
CA GLU A 103 -9.99 9.74 -16.02
C GLU A 103 -11.34 9.26 -16.54
N LYS A 104 -11.72 9.67 -17.77
CA LYS A 104 -12.93 9.18 -18.45
C LYS A 104 -12.93 7.65 -18.65
N TYR A 105 -11.76 7.06 -18.95
CA TYR A 105 -11.63 5.61 -19.04
C TYR A 105 -11.78 4.93 -17.68
N ILE A 106 -11.16 5.49 -16.61
CA ILE A 106 -11.30 4.99 -15.24
C ILE A 106 -12.79 5.04 -14.82
N LEU A 107 -13.49 6.18 -15.02
CA LEU A 107 -14.91 6.32 -14.73
C LEU A 107 -15.74 5.23 -15.38
N LYS A 108 -15.58 5.01 -16.69
CA LYS A 108 -16.30 3.95 -17.41
C LYS A 108 -16.04 2.55 -16.85
N SER A 109 -14.88 2.34 -16.26
CA SER A 109 -14.50 1.03 -15.69
C SER A 109 -15.15 0.73 -14.34
N LEU A 110 -15.71 1.74 -13.63
CA LEU A 110 -16.34 1.56 -12.31
C LEU A 110 -17.58 0.65 -12.38
N ALA A 111 -18.36 0.75 -13.45
CA ALA A 111 -19.54 -0.12 -13.65
C ALA A 111 -19.15 -1.60 -13.66
N ARG A 112 -18.04 -1.96 -14.32
CA ARG A 112 -17.54 -3.34 -14.34
C ARG A 112 -17.10 -3.83 -12.95
N ASP A 113 -16.51 -2.96 -12.13
CA ASP A 113 -16.10 -3.34 -10.78
C ASP A 113 -17.33 -3.59 -9.89
N LYS A 114 -18.41 -2.81 -10.05
CA LYS A 114 -19.70 -3.06 -9.41
C LYS A 114 -20.24 -4.46 -9.78
N GLU A 115 -20.30 -4.78 -11.05
CA GLU A 115 -20.80 -6.07 -11.55
C GLU A 115 -19.96 -7.24 -11.05
N THR A 116 -18.63 -7.05 -11.02
CA THR A 116 -17.68 -8.09 -10.59
C THR A 116 -17.40 -8.10 -9.10
N LYS A 117 -18.06 -7.23 -8.30
CA LYS A 117 -17.91 -7.06 -6.86
C LYS A 117 -16.45 -6.83 -6.43
N ARG A 118 -15.72 -6.01 -7.19
CA ARG A 118 -14.34 -5.62 -6.90
C ARG A 118 -14.29 -4.28 -6.19
N PHE A 119 -14.48 -4.29 -4.88
CA PHE A 119 -14.51 -3.08 -4.06
C PHE A 119 -13.12 -2.65 -3.55
N GLU A 120 -12.15 -3.53 -3.58
CA GLU A 120 -10.85 -3.45 -2.92
C GLU A 120 -9.84 -2.49 -3.61
N ILE A 121 -8.68 -2.26 -2.94
CA ILE A 121 -7.67 -1.27 -3.36
C ILE A 121 -6.91 -1.69 -4.63
N PHE A 122 -6.41 -2.92 -4.69
CA PHE A 122 -5.43 -3.26 -5.72
C PHE A 122 -6.01 -3.26 -7.13
N ARG A 123 -7.21 -3.80 -7.31
CA ARG A 123 -7.80 -3.99 -8.63
C ARG A 123 -9.19 -3.39 -8.80
N GLY A 124 -9.80 -2.97 -7.70
CA GLY A 124 -11.19 -2.57 -7.62
C GLY A 124 -11.42 -1.07 -7.50
N LEU A 125 -12.62 -0.75 -7.03
CA LEU A 125 -13.18 0.60 -6.96
C LEU A 125 -12.34 1.55 -6.11
N THR A 126 -12.00 1.14 -4.88
CA THR A 126 -11.34 2.03 -3.92
C THR A 126 -9.94 2.41 -4.35
N GLY A 127 -9.23 1.52 -5.06
CA GLY A 127 -7.94 1.88 -5.66
C GLY A 127 -8.04 2.93 -6.75
N LYS A 128 -9.09 2.89 -7.57
CA LYS A 128 -9.37 3.95 -8.55
C LYS A 128 -9.75 5.25 -7.86
N GLY A 129 -10.51 5.15 -6.77
CA GLY A 129 -10.81 6.29 -5.91
C GLY A 129 -9.56 6.93 -5.31
N LEU A 130 -8.54 6.15 -4.91
CA LEU A 130 -7.27 6.71 -4.45
C LEU A 130 -6.55 7.52 -5.53
N CYS A 131 -6.68 7.13 -6.79
CA CYS A 131 -6.17 7.92 -7.90
C CYS A 131 -6.85 9.29 -7.98
N PHE A 132 -8.18 9.35 -7.86
CA PHE A 132 -8.93 10.61 -7.89
C PHE A 132 -8.69 11.51 -6.67
N LEU A 133 -8.30 10.93 -5.53
CA LEU A 133 -8.02 11.66 -4.28
C LEU A 133 -6.59 12.21 -4.21
N GLU A 134 -5.73 11.90 -5.17
CA GLU A 134 -4.34 12.36 -5.15
C GLU A 134 -4.20 13.66 -5.93
N GLY A 135 -3.49 14.64 -5.37
CA GLY A 135 -3.29 15.95 -5.96
C GLY A 135 -4.58 16.79 -6.10
N PRO A 136 -4.62 17.77 -7.01
CA PRO A 136 -5.78 18.62 -7.19
C PRO A 136 -7.04 17.85 -7.64
N MET A 137 -8.19 18.20 -7.06
CA MET A 137 -9.45 17.57 -7.40
C MET A 137 -9.96 18.08 -8.76
N THR A 138 -10.20 17.16 -9.71
CA THR A 138 -10.82 17.44 -11.01
C THR A 138 -12.33 17.17 -10.96
N ALA A 139 -13.08 17.70 -11.92
CA ALA A 139 -14.52 17.40 -12.05
C ALA A 139 -14.77 15.89 -12.24
N ALA A 140 -13.94 15.22 -13.05
CA ALA A 140 -14.01 13.78 -13.25
C ALA A 140 -13.63 13.00 -11.96
N GLY A 141 -12.67 13.53 -11.19
CA GLY A 141 -12.31 12.97 -9.88
C GLY A 141 -13.47 13.05 -8.89
N GLN A 142 -14.13 14.19 -8.79
CA GLN A 142 -15.31 14.36 -7.93
C GLN A 142 -16.44 13.39 -8.35
N GLU A 143 -16.77 13.35 -9.64
CA GLU A 143 -17.78 12.43 -10.19
C GLU A 143 -17.43 10.97 -9.87
N GLY A 144 -16.14 10.61 -10.01
CA GLY A 144 -15.64 9.27 -9.71
C GLY A 144 -15.81 8.88 -8.24
N ILE A 145 -15.51 9.79 -7.31
CA ILE A 145 -15.72 9.56 -5.88
C ILE A 145 -17.21 9.40 -5.56
N GLU A 146 -18.09 10.26 -6.10
CA GLU A 146 -19.54 10.16 -5.90
C GLU A 146 -20.11 8.83 -6.41
N GLN A 147 -19.68 8.38 -7.60
CA GLN A 147 -20.06 7.08 -8.15
C GLN A 147 -19.55 5.93 -7.27
N ILE A 148 -18.29 5.97 -6.81
CA ILE A 148 -17.71 4.94 -5.94
C ILE A 148 -18.49 4.85 -4.62
N LEU A 149 -18.84 5.97 -4.00
CA LEU A 149 -19.63 5.98 -2.75
C LEU A 149 -21.01 5.34 -2.96
N THR A 150 -21.70 5.69 -4.04
CA THR A 150 -22.99 5.07 -4.40
C THR A 150 -22.86 3.55 -4.60
N ILE A 151 -21.78 3.10 -5.23
CA ILE A 151 -21.53 1.68 -5.47
C ILE A 151 -21.17 0.98 -4.15
N LEU A 152 -20.37 1.58 -3.30
CA LEU A 152 -20.02 1.03 -1.99
C LEU A 152 -21.27 0.92 -1.10
N GLN A 153 -22.13 1.93 -1.07
CA GLN A 153 -23.39 1.90 -0.32
C GLN A 153 -24.28 0.75 -0.81
N SER A 154 -24.52 0.65 -2.12
CA SER A 154 -25.37 -0.40 -2.69
C SER A 154 -24.77 -1.81 -2.62
N GLY A 155 -23.44 -1.92 -2.49
CA GLY A 155 -22.72 -3.18 -2.38
C GLY A 155 -22.42 -3.63 -0.95
N ALA A 156 -22.72 -2.78 0.05
CA ALA A 156 -22.55 -3.12 1.46
C ALA A 156 -23.51 -4.22 1.86
N ILE A 157 -22.98 -5.24 2.53
CA ILE A 157 -23.74 -6.40 3.03
C ILE A 157 -24.00 -6.19 4.52
N PRO A 158 -25.26 -6.02 4.94
CA PRO A 158 -25.61 -5.97 6.36
C PRO A 158 -25.24 -7.29 7.06
N THR A 159 -24.72 -7.17 8.28
CA THR A 159 -24.33 -8.28 9.15
C THR A 159 -24.73 -7.95 10.58
N ASP A 160 -24.74 -8.95 11.49
CA ASP A 160 -25.08 -8.71 12.90
C ASP A 160 -24.14 -7.71 13.61
N GLY A 161 -22.91 -7.53 13.09
CA GLY A 161 -21.91 -6.61 13.65
C GLY A 161 -21.76 -5.27 12.92
N GLY A 162 -22.48 -5.04 11.83
CA GLY A 162 -22.33 -3.83 11.00
C GLY A 162 -22.45 -4.11 9.51
N ILE A 163 -21.59 -3.53 8.68
CA ILE A 163 -21.59 -3.75 7.22
C ILE A 163 -20.21 -4.18 6.72
N ALA A 164 -20.19 -4.99 5.67
CA ALA A 164 -18.95 -5.41 5.02
C ALA A 164 -19.13 -5.62 3.52
N TRP A 165 -18.00 -5.77 2.81
CA TRP A 165 -17.96 -6.08 1.39
C TRP A 165 -17.20 -7.39 1.18
N THR A 166 -17.73 -8.23 0.29
CA THR A 166 -17.02 -9.44 -0.11
C THR A 166 -15.94 -9.11 -1.14
N THR A 167 -14.89 -9.93 -1.12
CA THR A 167 -13.82 -9.94 -2.12
C THR A 167 -13.93 -11.20 -2.96
N LYS A 168 -13.72 -11.07 -4.28
CA LYS A 168 -13.69 -12.20 -5.19
C LYS A 168 -12.31 -12.86 -5.15
N SER A 169 -12.29 -14.19 -5.01
CA SER A 169 -11.06 -14.97 -5.09
C SER A 169 -10.34 -14.74 -6.44
N TRP A 170 -9.01 -14.63 -6.40
CA TRP A 170 -8.20 -14.58 -7.62
C TRP A 170 -8.01 -15.96 -8.27
N ARG A 171 -8.41 -17.05 -7.59
CA ARG A 171 -8.34 -18.44 -8.05
C ARG A 171 -9.69 -19.00 -8.53
N GLY A 172 -10.75 -18.21 -8.47
CA GLY A 172 -12.10 -18.66 -8.85
C GLY A 172 -13.17 -17.64 -8.56
N ASP A 173 -14.44 -18.07 -8.58
CA ASP A 173 -15.61 -17.21 -8.38
C ASP A 173 -16.07 -17.11 -6.92
N GLU A 174 -15.37 -17.75 -5.99
CA GLU A 174 -15.67 -17.72 -4.57
C GLU A 174 -15.60 -16.29 -4.02
N LEU A 175 -16.64 -15.89 -3.30
CA LEU A 175 -16.70 -14.62 -2.56
C LEU A 175 -16.45 -14.91 -1.08
N TYR A 176 -15.62 -14.08 -0.45
CA TYR A 176 -15.30 -14.17 0.97
C TYR A 176 -15.10 -12.78 1.58
N PHE A 177 -15.17 -12.68 2.89
CA PHE A 177 -14.82 -11.46 3.62
C PHE A 177 -13.33 -11.46 3.94
N ASP A 178 -12.62 -10.50 3.38
CA ASP A 178 -11.19 -10.26 3.57
C ASP A 178 -10.99 -9.05 4.50
N LEU A 179 -10.05 -9.16 5.45
CA LEU A 179 -9.77 -8.11 6.42
C LEU A 179 -8.55 -7.25 6.04
N GLY A 180 -7.81 -7.61 5.01
CA GLY A 180 -6.56 -6.94 4.65
C GLY A 180 -6.74 -5.53 4.06
N ILE A 181 -5.66 -4.75 4.05
CA ILE A 181 -5.63 -3.45 3.35
C ILE A 181 -5.77 -3.64 1.83
N PRO A 182 -5.00 -4.51 1.15
CA PRO A 182 -5.02 -4.58 -0.30
C PRO A 182 -6.33 -5.09 -0.89
N HIS A 183 -7.01 -6.01 -0.19
CA HIS A 183 -8.11 -6.79 -0.75
C HIS A 183 -9.40 -6.78 0.08
N GLY A 184 -9.40 -6.16 1.26
CA GLY A 184 -10.47 -6.31 2.23
C GLY A 184 -11.07 -5.02 2.77
N VAL A 185 -11.88 -5.22 3.79
CA VAL A 185 -12.68 -4.16 4.44
C VAL A 185 -11.80 -3.09 5.07
N THR A 186 -10.63 -3.45 5.61
CA THR A 186 -9.69 -2.48 6.20
C THR A 186 -9.24 -1.45 5.17
N GLY A 187 -8.94 -1.87 3.94
CA GLY A 187 -8.59 -0.94 2.86
C GLY A 187 -9.76 -0.02 2.47
N ILE A 188 -10.99 -0.53 2.48
CA ILE A 188 -12.19 0.27 2.21
C ILE A 188 -12.40 1.31 3.31
N ILE A 189 -12.24 0.96 4.59
CA ILE A 189 -12.29 1.91 5.71
C ILE A 189 -11.26 3.03 5.52
N LEU A 190 -10.01 2.68 5.21
CA LEU A 190 -8.94 3.67 5.01
C LEU A 190 -9.21 4.58 3.81
N PHE A 191 -9.74 4.05 2.71
CA PHE A 191 -10.19 4.84 1.57
C PHE A 191 -11.29 5.84 1.98
N LEU A 192 -12.34 5.37 2.68
CA LEU A 192 -13.41 6.22 3.17
C LEU A 192 -12.91 7.30 4.13
N CYS A 193 -11.95 6.99 5.00
CA CYS A 193 -11.28 7.98 5.85
C CYS A 193 -10.55 9.06 5.03
N ARG A 194 -10.01 8.72 3.87
CA ARG A 194 -9.44 9.74 2.97
C ARG A 194 -10.52 10.57 2.28
N VAL A 195 -11.62 9.95 1.82
CA VAL A 195 -12.76 10.66 1.22
C VAL A 195 -13.38 11.65 2.21
N SER A 196 -13.45 11.32 3.52
CA SER A 196 -14.02 12.22 4.53
C SER A 196 -13.34 13.59 4.63
N ARG A 197 -12.11 13.71 4.12
CA ARG A 197 -11.35 14.98 4.07
C ARG A 197 -11.80 15.91 2.93
N THR A 198 -12.59 15.40 1.98
CA THR A 198 -13.07 16.16 0.79
C THR A 198 -14.44 16.79 0.96
N ASN A 199 -15.16 16.50 2.01
CA ASN A 199 -16.57 16.84 2.25
C ASN A 199 -17.58 16.25 1.24
N ILE A 200 -17.16 15.41 0.28
CA ILE A 200 -18.05 14.74 -0.66
C ILE A 200 -18.92 13.72 0.10
N GLN A 201 -20.25 13.90 0.08
CA GLN A 201 -21.23 13.03 0.75
C GLN A 201 -20.85 12.64 2.18
N ARG A 202 -20.39 13.61 2.97
CA ARG A 202 -19.76 13.40 4.29
C ARG A 202 -20.58 12.48 5.21
N ASP A 203 -21.90 12.69 5.30
CA ASP A 203 -22.75 11.91 6.22
C ASP A 203 -22.77 10.42 5.80
N LEU A 204 -22.90 10.13 4.50
CA LEU A 204 -22.80 8.77 3.99
C LEU A 204 -21.44 8.14 4.27
N VAL A 205 -20.36 8.90 4.10
CA VAL A 205 -19.00 8.42 4.36
C VAL A 205 -18.83 8.04 5.83
N LEU A 206 -19.32 8.86 6.76
CA LEU A 206 -19.26 8.58 8.20
C LEU A 206 -20.10 7.35 8.58
N GLU A 207 -21.29 7.19 8.00
CA GLU A 207 -22.15 6.02 8.19
C GLU A 207 -21.45 4.73 7.74
N LEU A 208 -20.85 4.75 6.54
CA LEU A 208 -20.13 3.60 5.99
C LEU A 208 -18.90 3.24 6.82
N ILE A 209 -18.13 4.25 7.32
CA ILE A 209 -16.98 4.01 8.20
C ILE A 209 -17.45 3.37 9.50
N ASP A 210 -18.45 3.93 10.17
CA ASP A 210 -18.95 3.42 11.44
C ASP A 210 -19.44 1.97 11.31
N GLY A 211 -20.27 1.69 10.30
CA GLY A 211 -20.77 0.35 10.05
C GLY A 211 -19.67 -0.67 9.76
N ALA A 212 -18.67 -0.27 8.95
CA ALA A 212 -17.54 -1.14 8.61
C ALA A 212 -16.59 -1.38 9.79
N VAL A 213 -16.35 -0.36 10.62
CA VAL A 213 -15.53 -0.48 11.84
C VAL A 213 -16.21 -1.42 12.85
N ARG A 214 -17.52 -1.28 13.09
CA ARG A 214 -18.26 -2.19 13.96
C ARG A 214 -18.13 -3.64 13.47
N TRP A 215 -18.31 -3.88 12.19
CA TRP A 215 -18.12 -5.22 11.62
C TRP A 215 -16.69 -5.72 11.80
N LEU A 216 -15.69 -4.88 11.54
CA LEU A 216 -14.27 -5.26 11.68
C LEU A 216 -13.95 -5.68 13.11
N LEU A 217 -14.42 -4.93 14.12
CA LEU A 217 -14.23 -5.24 15.53
C LEU A 217 -14.93 -6.56 15.93
N ALA A 218 -16.08 -6.87 15.35
CA ALA A 218 -16.78 -8.14 15.58
C ALA A 218 -16.00 -9.37 15.05
N GLN A 219 -14.97 -9.18 14.22
CA GLN A 219 -14.11 -10.26 13.75
C GLN A 219 -12.96 -10.60 14.70
N GLU A 220 -12.85 -9.89 15.83
CA GLU A 220 -11.80 -10.16 16.81
C GLU A 220 -11.93 -11.58 17.38
N LYS A 221 -10.84 -12.33 17.31
CA LYS A 221 -10.73 -13.69 17.88
C LYS A 221 -9.36 -13.85 18.50
N HIS A 222 -9.31 -14.41 19.70
CA HIS A 222 -8.03 -14.73 20.31
C HIS A 222 -7.45 -16.01 19.67
N MET A 223 -6.38 -15.87 18.87
CA MET A 223 -5.78 -16.95 18.09
C MET A 223 -4.37 -17.33 18.56
N GLY A 224 -4.05 -17.10 19.82
CA GLY A 224 -2.71 -17.32 20.40
C GLY A 224 -1.72 -16.22 20.04
N ILE A 225 -1.45 -15.97 18.75
CA ILE A 225 -0.66 -14.84 18.24
C ILE A 225 -1.55 -14.05 17.30
N GLY A 226 -1.93 -12.83 17.67
CA GLY A 226 -2.82 -11.96 16.90
C GLY A 226 -4.31 -12.16 17.24
N TYR A 227 -5.10 -11.19 16.83
CA TYR A 227 -6.53 -11.07 17.18
C TYR A 227 -7.44 -11.12 15.95
N PHE A 228 -6.92 -10.80 14.76
CA PHE A 228 -7.74 -10.68 13.56
C PHE A 228 -7.30 -11.68 12.48
N PRO A 229 -8.24 -12.51 11.94
CA PRO A 229 -7.93 -13.39 10.84
C PRO A 229 -7.69 -12.59 9.55
N HIS A 230 -7.01 -13.18 8.58
CA HIS A 230 -6.89 -12.57 7.24
C HIS A 230 -8.21 -12.63 6.48
N ILE A 231 -8.93 -13.73 6.63
CA ILE A 231 -10.20 -14.06 5.96
C ILE A 231 -11.14 -14.64 7.01
N VAL A 232 -12.39 -14.21 7.01
CA VAL A 232 -13.42 -14.74 7.92
C VAL A 232 -13.59 -16.25 7.72
N GLY A 233 -13.63 -16.97 8.82
CA GLY A 233 -13.77 -18.44 8.82
C GLY A 233 -12.47 -19.21 8.57
N ARG A 234 -11.32 -18.52 8.38
CA ARG A 234 -10.01 -19.16 8.29
C ARG A 234 -9.18 -18.84 9.53
N GLU A 235 -8.82 -19.88 10.28
CA GLU A 235 -7.99 -19.76 11.47
C GLU A 235 -6.51 -19.71 11.10
N PHE A 236 -6.01 -18.57 10.70
CA PHE A 236 -4.58 -18.31 10.59
C PHE A 236 -4.19 -17.23 11.59
N ALA A 237 -3.28 -17.55 12.49
CA ALA A 237 -2.68 -16.56 13.35
C ALA A 237 -2.03 -15.43 12.53
N GLY A 238 -2.26 -14.20 12.93
CA GLY A 238 -1.88 -13.01 12.20
C GLY A 238 -0.38 -12.94 11.89
N ARG A 239 -0.05 -12.71 10.62
CA ARG A 239 1.28 -12.26 10.22
C ARG A 239 1.46 -10.82 10.66
N LEU A 240 2.67 -10.46 11.10
CA LEU A 240 3.05 -9.06 11.23
C LEU A 240 3.38 -8.53 9.83
N ALA A 241 2.53 -7.69 9.27
CA ALA A 241 2.68 -7.18 7.91
C ALA A 241 1.77 -5.97 7.67
N TRP A 242 2.11 -5.16 6.65
CA TRP A 242 1.23 -4.10 6.17
C TRP A 242 -0.10 -4.66 5.61
N CYS A 243 -0.04 -5.73 4.83
CA CYS A 243 -1.19 -6.19 4.06
C CYS A 243 -2.26 -6.89 4.88
N TYR A 244 -1.89 -7.58 5.97
CA TYR A 244 -2.80 -8.38 6.79
C TYR A 244 -2.39 -8.40 8.25
N GLY A 245 -3.32 -8.80 9.09
CA GLY A 245 -3.13 -9.02 10.52
C GLY A 245 -3.40 -7.76 11.35
N ASP A 246 -2.99 -7.81 12.57
CA ASP A 246 -3.32 -6.80 13.59
C ASP A 246 -2.83 -5.39 13.25
N MET A 247 -1.67 -5.27 12.57
CA MET A 247 -1.15 -3.97 12.13
C MET A 247 -2.08 -3.28 11.12
N CYS A 248 -2.64 -4.03 10.16
CA CYS A 248 -3.54 -3.44 9.18
C CYS A 248 -4.86 -2.99 9.84
N VAL A 249 -5.37 -3.75 10.80
CA VAL A 249 -6.56 -3.38 11.59
C VAL A 249 -6.26 -2.15 12.43
N ALA A 250 -5.14 -2.11 13.15
CA ALA A 250 -4.74 -0.94 13.94
C ALA A 250 -4.62 0.33 13.08
N THR A 251 -4.11 0.22 11.84
CA THR A 251 -4.06 1.34 10.89
C THR A 251 -5.45 1.90 10.61
N ALA A 252 -6.44 1.04 10.33
CA ALA A 252 -7.81 1.49 10.06
C ALA A 252 -8.49 2.07 11.32
N LEU A 253 -8.28 1.45 12.48
CA LEU A 253 -8.87 1.96 13.74
C LEU A 253 -8.31 3.33 14.11
N LEU A 254 -7.00 3.58 13.92
CA LEU A 254 -6.42 4.92 14.17
C LEU A 254 -7.00 5.97 13.22
N ALA A 255 -7.13 5.65 11.93
CA ALA A 255 -7.72 6.55 10.95
C ALA A 255 -9.22 6.82 11.23
N ALA A 256 -9.98 5.78 11.55
CA ALA A 256 -11.39 5.90 11.87
C ALA A 256 -11.63 6.64 13.19
N ALA A 257 -10.77 6.46 14.21
CA ALA A 257 -10.82 7.19 15.48
C ALA A 257 -10.75 8.71 15.29
N GLU A 258 -9.88 9.16 14.38
CA GLU A 258 -9.73 10.56 14.01
C GLU A 258 -10.98 11.10 13.32
N VAL A 259 -11.44 10.38 12.27
CA VAL A 259 -12.59 10.81 11.43
C VAL A 259 -13.90 10.81 12.20
N LEU A 260 -14.17 9.78 13.00
CA LEU A 260 -15.38 9.63 13.78
C LEU A 260 -15.32 10.37 15.11
N SER A 261 -14.17 10.94 15.49
CA SER A 261 -13.94 11.54 16.80
C SER A 261 -14.25 10.58 17.96
N LEU A 262 -13.83 9.32 17.83
CA LEU A 262 -14.08 8.24 18.79
C LEU A 262 -12.78 7.77 19.48
N PRO A 263 -12.39 8.37 20.63
CA PRO A 263 -11.18 7.99 21.37
C PRO A 263 -11.07 6.49 21.69
N PRO A 264 -12.16 5.76 22.02
CA PRO A 264 -12.06 4.33 22.31
C PRO A 264 -11.48 3.48 21.16
N LEU A 265 -11.66 3.92 19.88
CA LEU A 265 -11.02 3.24 18.74
C LEU A 265 -9.51 3.42 18.74
N LYS A 266 -9.03 4.61 19.12
CA LYS A 266 -7.58 4.88 19.27
C LYS A 266 -6.99 4.03 20.40
N GLU A 267 -7.66 3.94 21.54
CA GLU A 267 -7.23 3.11 22.67
C GLU A 267 -7.19 1.63 22.27
N LYS A 268 -8.20 1.15 21.53
CA LYS A 268 -8.21 -0.22 21.00
C LYS A 268 -7.04 -0.48 20.06
N ALA A 269 -6.75 0.43 19.13
CA ALA A 269 -5.62 0.32 18.22
C ALA A 269 -4.29 0.27 18.97
N ILE A 270 -4.09 1.13 19.96
CA ILE A 270 -2.89 1.13 20.81
C ILE A 270 -2.76 -0.20 21.56
N GLY A 271 -3.82 -0.70 22.17
CA GLY A 271 -3.81 -1.99 22.85
C GLY A 271 -3.48 -3.19 21.93
N ILE A 272 -3.84 -3.12 20.65
CA ILE A 272 -3.41 -4.08 19.63
C ILE A 272 -1.90 -3.94 19.37
N LEU A 273 -1.43 -2.71 19.13
CA LEU A 273 -0.03 -2.42 18.81
C LEU A 273 0.93 -2.78 19.95
N ASP A 274 0.56 -2.58 21.21
CA ASP A 274 1.36 -2.94 22.37
C ASP A 274 1.72 -4.42 22.41
N LYS A 275 0.87 -5.29 21.87
CA LYS A 275 1.14 -6.73 21.76
C LYS A 275 2.02 -7.05 20.55
N GLU A 276 1.90 -6.27 19.49
CA GLU A 276 2.70 -6.44 18.28
C GLU A 276 4.15 -5.96 18.44
N VAL A 277 4.41 -4.96 19.31
CA VAL A 277 5.75 -4.43 19.62
C VAL A 277 6.73 -5.51 20.07
N GLY A 278 6.27 -6.48 20.86
CA GLY A 278 7.11 -7.57 21.40
C GLY A 278 7.44 -8.68 20.38
N ARG A 279 6.88 -8.64 19.17
CA ARG A 279 7.13 -9.68 18.16
C ARG A 279 8.49 -9.52 17.51
N ASN A 280 9.16 -10.64 17.35
CA ASN A 280 10.47 -10.75 16.70
C ASN A 280 10.36 -11.46 15.34
N ILE A 281 11.51 -11.66 14.67
CA ILE A 281 11.55 -12.27 13.33
C ILE A 281 10.96 -13.69 13.28
N ASP A 282 11.04 -14.46 14.37
CA ASP A 282 10.51 -15.82 14.43
C ASP A 282 8.99 -15.84 14.64
N SER A 283 8.46 -14.93 15.48
CA SER A 283 7.03 -14.82 15.78
C SER A 283 6.25 -14.01 14.73
N ALA A 284 6.92 -13.16 13.95
CA ALA A 284 6.27 -12.29 12.95
C ALA A 284 5.78 -13.03 11.70
N ARG A 285 6.22 -14.27 11.48
CA ARG A 285 5.86 -15.07 10.30
C ARG A 285 6.25 -14.43 8.97
N VAL A 286 7.36 -13.71 8.94
CA VAL A 286 7.97 -13.21 7.71
C VAL A 286 8.48 -14.40 6.90
N PHE A 287 8.30 -14.39 5.58
CA PHE A 287 8.82 -15.44 4.72
C PHE A 287 10.33 -15.60 4.88
N LYS A 288 10.77 -16.84 5.10
CA LYS A 288 12.18 -17.21 5.26
C LYS A 288 12.63 -18.04 4.07
N HIS A 289 13.85 -17.79 3.61
CA HIS A 289 14.47 -18.60 2.56
C HIS A 289 14.66 -20.05 3.05
N PRO A 290 14.31 -21.09 2.24
CA PRO A 290 14.31 -22.48 2.71
C PRO A 290 15.69 -23.01 3.12
N ARG A 291 16.79 -22.47 2.55
CA ARG A 291 18.17 -22.94 2.79
C ARG A 291 19.04 -21.96 3.56
N TYR A 292 18.66 -20.69 3.64
CA TYR A 292 19.50 -19.63 4.22
C TYR A 292 18.71 -18.85 5.27
N ASN A 293 19.39 -18.34 6.26
CA ASN A 293 18.75 -17.48 7.27
C ASN A 293 18.53 -16.05 6.72
N ILE A 294 17.74 -15.95 5.66
CA ILE A 294 17.32 -14.71 5.01
C ILE A 294 15.80 -14.64 5.07
N HIS A 295 15.30 -13.46 5.38
CA HIS A 295 13.87 -13.18 5.43
C HIS A 295 13.48 -12.18 4.34
N ASP A 296 12.21 -12.18 3.97
CA ASP A 296 11.64 -11.21 3.05
C ASP A 296 11.79 -9.79 3.60
N ARG A 297 12.18 -8.85 2.74
CA ARG A 297 12.38 -7.44 3.09
C ARG A 297 11.47 -6.49 2.33
N GLY A 298 10.51 -7.01 1.56
CA GLY A 298 9.55 -6.19 0.80
C GLY A 298 8.62 -5.36 1.68
N LEU A 299 7.91 -4.42 1.08
CA LEU A 299 6.95 -3.57 1.79
C LEU A 299 5.65 -4.30 2.11
N CYS A 300 5.19 -5.21 1.25
CA CYS A 300 3.90 -5.87 1.45
C CYS A 300 3.85 -6.69 2.75
N HIS A 301 4.84 -7.56 2.95
CA HIS A 301 4.86 -8.53 4.06
C HIS A 301 6.26 -8.89 4.53
N GLY A 302 7.22 -8.06 4.21
CA GLY A 302 8.62 -8.16 4.64
C GLY A 302 8.98 -7.15 5.74
N THR A 303 10.24 -7.20 6.17
CA THR A 303 10.72 -6.44 7.33
C THR A 303 10.72 -4.93 7.12
N ALA A 304 10.93 -4.43 5.88
CA ALA A 304 10.85 -3.00 5.57
C ALA A 304 9.42 -2.46 5.73
N GLY A 305 8.41 -3.23 5.29
CA GLY A 305 7.01 -2.85 5.47
C GLY A 305 6.61 -2.81 6.95
N ILE A 306 7.10 -3.77 7.75
CA ILE A 306 6.86 -3.77 9.20
C ILE A 306 7.49 -2.52 9.84
N ALA A 307 8.74 -2.21 9.52
CA ALA A 307 9.43 -1.02 10.02
C ALA A 307 8.68 0.27 9.65
N LEU A 308 8.21 0.37 8.39
CA LEU A 308 7.44 1.51 7.90
C LEU A 308 6.11 1.69 8.65
N CYS A 309 5.37 0.60 8.90
CA CYS A 309 4.14 0.64 9.70
C CYS A 309 4.41 1.13 11.13
N PHE A 310 5.41 0.59 11.82
CA PHE A 310 5.76 1.06 13.16
C PHE A 310 6.23 2.52 13.16
N ASN A 311 6.91 2.98 12.10
CA ASN A 311 7.26 4.38 11.95
C ASN A 311 6.00 5.27 11.83
N SER A 312 5.02 4.87 11.01
CA SER A 312 3.74 5.58 10.89
C SER A 312 2.98 5.62 12.22
N PHE A 313 2.92 4.50 12.94
CA PHE A 313 2.27 4.45 14.27
C PHE A 313 2.98 5.34 15.29
N TYR A 314 4.32 5.32 15.33
CA TYR A 314 5.09 6.19 16.20
C TYR A 314 4.80 7.68 15.90
N LYS A 315 4.84 8.08 14.63
CA LYS A 315 4.56 9.47 14.23
C LYS A 315 3.14 9.92 14.60
N LYS A 316 2.15 9.03 14.53
CA LYS A 316 0.75 9.33 14.87
C LYS A 316 0.47 9.34 16.38
N THR A 317 1.23 8.60 17.17
CA THR A 317 0.92 8.38 18.60
C THR A 317 1.96 8.95 19.56
N GLY A 318 3.21 9.12 19.13
CA GLY A 318 4.34 9.50 20.00
C GLY A 318 4.80 8.41 20.96
N ILE A 319 4.34 7.16 20.82
CA ILE A 319 4.63 6.07 21.76
C ILE A 319 6.01 5.49 21.49
N GLU A 320 6.93 5.63 22.46
CA GLU A 320 8.35 5.26 22.31
C GLU A 320 8.60 3.76 22.05
N SER A 321 7.76 2.86 22.55
CA SER A 321 7.89 1.43 22.28
C SER A 321 7.72 1.11 20.78
N LEU A 322 6.87 1.87 20.07
CA LEU A 322 6.68 1.75 18.63
C LEU A 322 7.93 2.22 17.85
N ARG A 323 8.64 3.24 18.37
CA ARG A 323 9.94 3.67 17.84
C ARG A 323 10.97 2.56 18.01
N GLY A 324 11.04 1.94 19.18
CA GLY A 324 11.92 0.81 19.43
C GLY A 324 11.65 -0.38 18.49
N ALA A 325 10.39 -0.70 18.26
CA ALA A 325 10.00 -1.73 17.28
C ALA A 325 10.40 -1.36 15.85
N ARG A 326 10.17 -0.11 15.42
CA ARG A 326 10.65 0.42 14.12
C ARG A 326 12.14 0.19 13.95
N ASP A 327 12.94 0.56 14.96
CA ASP A 327 14.40 0.48 14.91
C ASP A 327 14.86 -0.99 14.83
N TYR A 328 14.27 -1.88 15.62
CA TYR A 328 14.52 -3.32 15.55
C TYR A 328 14.28 -3.88 14.13
N TRP A 329 13.12 -3.58 13.51
CA TRP A 329 12.81 -4.07 12.18
C TRP A 329 13.66 -3.42 11.08
N THR A 330 14.09 -2.18 11.28
CA THR A 330 15.05 -1.50 10.41
C THR A 330 16.40 -2.18 10.44
N ASP A 331 16.91 -2.55 11.62
CA ASP A 331 18.20 -3.25 11.78
C ASP A 331 18.16 -4.64 11.12
N ILE A 332 17.06 -5.37 11.25
CA ILE A 332 16.87 -6.64 10.53
C ILE A 332 16.88 -6.41 9.01
N THR A 333 16.21 -5.36 8.53
CA THR A 333 16.19 -5.04 7.10
C THR A 333 17.59 -4.72 6.58
N LEU A 334 18.39 -3.97 7.34
CA LEU A 334 19.75 -3.60 7.01
C LEU A 334 20.75 -4.78 7.09
N SER A 335 20.45 -5.82 7.87
CA SER A 335 21.34 -6.96 8.06
C SER A 335 21.44 -7.83 6.80
N ILE A 336 22.24 -7.38 5.82
CA ILE A 336 22.52 -8.12 4.58
C ILE A 336 23.58 -9.17 4.89
N LYS A 337 23.18 -10.44 4.97
CA LYS A 337 24.15 -11.54 5.07
C LYS A 337 24.70 -11.84 3.67
N LYS A 338 26.03 -11.93 3.53
CA LYS A 338 26.68 -12.46 2.32
C LYS A 338 26.25 -13.92 2.17
N THR A 339 25.25 -14.14 1.36
CA THR A 339 24.81 -15.48 0.95
C THR A 339 25.45 -15.76 -0.39
N GLY A 340 25.85 -16.98 -0.67
CA GLY A 340 26.39 -17.39 -1.98
C GLY A 340 25.39 -17.35 -3.14
N ILE A 341 24.20 -16.78 -2.91
CA ILE A 341 23.16 -16.54 -3.89
C ILE A 341 23.45 -15.19 -4.54
N GLY A 342 24.15 -15.17 -5.65
CA GLY A 342 24.45 -14.03 -6.53
C GLY A 342 24.19 -12.60 -6.00
N LYS A 343 24.70 -11.58 -6.64
CA LYS A 343 24.44 -10.20 -6.23
C LYS A 343 22.96 -9.88 -6.44
N GLY A 344 22.22 -9.55 -5.34
CA GLY A 344 20.87 -9.01 -5.38
C GLY A 344 20.83 -7.59 -5.98
N ILE A 345 19.76 -6.84 -5.77
CA ILE A 345 19.68 -5.39 -6.00
C ILE A 345 19.93 -4.73 -4.64
N GLY A 346 20.98 -3.92 -4.51
CA GLY A 346 21.44 -3.40 -3.22
C GLY A 346 21.86 -4.51 -2.23
N GLY A 347 22.13 -5.72 -2.73
CA GLY A 347 22.38 -6.91 -1.91
C GLY A 347 21.12 -7.67 -1.49
N TYR A 348 19.91 -7.24 -1.91
CA TYR A 348 18.63 -7.84 -1.57
C TYR A 348 18.14 -8.83 -2.62
N ILE A 349 17.56 -9.93 -2.14
CA ILE A 349 16.78 -10.88 -2.94
C ILE A 349 15.42 -11.09 -2.25
N PHE A 350 14.42 -11.45 -3.02
CA PHE A 350 13.02 -11.50 -2.59
C PHE A 350 12.36 -12.80 -3.00
N PRO A 351 11.39 -13.31 -2.22
CA PRO A 351 10.63 -14.48 -2.61
C PRO A 351 9.77 -14.17 -3.85
N SER A 352 9.68 -15.12 -4.78
CA SER A 352 8.81 -14.99 -5.95
C SER A 352 7.33 -14.94 -5.52
N THR A 353 6.52 -14.19 -6.25
CA THR A 353 5.07 -14.15 -6.04
C THR A 353 4.39 -15.46 -6.40
N SER A 354 4.92 -16.21 -7.37
CA SER A 354 4.38 -17.49 -7.85
C SER A 354 4.81 -18.69 -6.99
N ASP A 355 6.05 -18.69 -6.49
CA ASP A 355 6.58 -19.73 -5.61
C ASP A 355 7.51 -19.12 -4.56
N LYS A 356 7.10 -19.15 -3.31
CA LYS A 356 7.85 -18.56 -2.19
C LYS A 356 9.16 -19.29 -1.84
N ASN A 357 9.41 -20.46 -2.42
CA ASN A 357 10.68 -21.16 -2.32
C ASN A 357 11.74 -20.63 -3.31
N ILE A 358 11.31 -19.92 -4.35
CA ILE A 358 12.18 -19.28 -5.34
C ILE A 358 12.48 -17.86 -4.90
N TRP A 359 13.77 -17.53 -4.78
CA TRP A 359 14.23 -16.19 -4.42
C TRP A 359 15.01 -15.57 -5.57
N GLN A 360 14.70 -14.33 -5.89
CA GLN A 360 15.19 -13.65 -7.09
C GLN A 360 15.41 -12.17 -6.88
N LYS A 361 16.09 -11.53 -7.83
CA LYS A 361 16.13 -10.07 -7.92
C LYS A 361 14.74 -9.55 -8.24
N ASN A 362 14.31 -8.54 -7.50
CA ASN A 362 13.05 -7.83 -7.73
C ASN A 362 13.30 -6.34 -7.55
N PRO A 363 13.20 -5.49 -8.59
CA PRO A 363 13.42 -4.06 -8.50
C PRO A 363 12.20 -3.28 -8.00
N TYR A 364 11.01 -3.87 -7.96
CA TYR A 364 9.75 -3.15 -7.79
C TYR A 364 9.51 -2.65 -6.36
N VAL A 365 8.46 -1.82 -6.20
CA VAL A 365 8.16 -1.16 -4.93
C VAL A 365 7.49 -2.11 -3.94
N LEU A 366 6.49 -2.90 -4.36
CA LEU A 366 5.69 -3.69 -3.41
C LEU A 366 6.52 -4.76 -2.69
N ASP A 367 7.19 -5.61 -3.47
CA ASP A 367 7.89 -6.80 -2.99
C ASP A 367 9.37 -6.80 -3.42
N GLY A 368 9.98 -5.62 -3.58
CA GLY A 368 11.32 -5.52 -4.16
C GLY A 368 12.19 -4.42 -3.53
N ALA A 369 13.37 -4.24 -4.14
CA ALA A 369 14.44 -3.41 -3.59
C ALA A 369 14.09 -1.92 -3.53
N LEU A 370 13.34 -1.39 -4.51
CA LEU A 370 12.99 0.02 -4.52
C LEU A 370 11.98 0.38 -3.42
N GLY A 371 11.13 -0.57 -3.01
CA GLY A 371 10.31 -0.38 -1.81
C GLY A 371 11.14 -0.29 -0.54
N VAL A 372 12.17 -1.13 -0.41
CA VAL A 372 13.15 -1.01 0.69
C VAL A 372 13.84 0.35 0.64
N GLY A 373 14.24 0.81 -0.55
CA GLY A 373 14.83 2.14 -0.74
C GLY A 373 13.90 3.28 -0.32
N LEU A 374 12.61 3.24 -0.71
CA LEU A 374 11.60 4.22 -0.28
C LEU A 374 11.42 4.19 1.25
N SER A 375 11.39 3.02 1.88
CA SER A 375 11.32 2.95 3.34
C SER A 375 12.53 3.60 4.02
N TYR A 376 13.73 3.46 3.45
CA TYR A 376 14.91 4.13 3.98
C TYR A 376 14.84 5.65 3.80
N LEU A 377 14.33 6.14 2.68
CA LEU A 377 14.09 7.58 2.49
C LEU A 377 13.15 8.13 3.55
N THR A 378 12.03 7.42 3.84
CA THR A 378 11.12 7.79 4.93
C THR A 378 11.80 7.79 6.29
N LEU A 379 12.60 6.75 6.59
CA LEU A 379 13.25 6.63 7.90
C LEU A 379 14.44 7.59 8.10
N LEU A 380 14.98 8.15 7.01
CA LEU A 380 16.00 9.21 7.03
C LEU A 380 15.42 10.62 7.15
N ASN A 381 14.09 10.78 6.99
CA ASN A 381 13.39 12.04 7.12
C ASN A 381 12.64 12.11 8.46
N GLU A 382 12.59 13.32 9.04
CA GLU A 382 11.81 13.56 10.26
C GLU A 382 10.31 13.50 9.99
N ASP A 383 9.88 14.06 8.84
CA ASP A 383 8.50 14.08 8.41
C ASP A 383 8.09 12.78 7.69
N GLN A 384 6.79 12.52 7.68
CA GLN A 384 6.20 11.46 6.88
C GLN A 384 6.22 11.86 5.40
N LEU A 385 6.69 10.96 4.53
CA LEU A 385 6.78 11.27 3.11
C LEU A 385 5.45 10.99 2.39
N PRO A 386 4.97 11.90 1.51
CA PRO A 386 3.68 11.79 0.85
C PRO A 386 3.47 10.50 0.02
N TRP A 387 4.53 9.84 -0.47
CA TRP A 387 4.39 8.59 -1.21
C TRP A 387 3.72 7.47 -0.39
N GLU A 388 3.78 7.55 0.95
CA GLU A 388 3.15 6.58 1.85
C GLU A 388 1.62 6.56 1.69
N ARG A 389 1.03 7.59 1.06
CA ARG A 389 -0.40 7.65 0.73
C ARG A 389 -0.85 6.51 -0.18
N MET A 390 0.02 5.98 -1.05
CA MET A 390 -0.31 4.80 -1.85
C MET A 390 -0.46 3.52 -1.02
N PHE A 391 0.14 3.50 0.18
CA PHE A 391 0.02 2.42 1.17
C PHE A 391 -1.00 2.73 2.28
N LEU A 392 -1.70 3.87 2.21
CA LEU A 392 -2.68 4.32 3.21
C LEU A 392 -2.10 4.44 4.63
N LEU A 393 -0.84 4.80 4.75
CA LEU A 393 -0.14 4.98 6.03
C LEU A 393 -0.10 6.45 6.49
N CYS A 394 -0.43 7.42 5.62
CA CYS A 394 -0.48 8.86 5.91
C CYS A 394 -1.89 9.33 6.24
#